data_fbeb7e14b0cc7c855d2f01df0e526c59
#
_entry.id   fbeb7e14b0cc7c855d2f01df0e526c59
#
_cell.length_a   1.000
_cell.length_b   1.000
_cell.length_c   1.000
_cell.angle_alpha   90.00
_cell.angle_beta   90.00
_cell.angle_gamma   90.00
#
_symmetry.space_group_name_H-M   'P 1'
#
loop_
_entity.id
_entity.type
_entity.pdbx_description
1 polymer ?
#
loop_
_entity_poly.entity_id
_entity_poly.type
_entity_poly.pdbx_seq_one_letter_code
_entity_poly.pdbx_strand_id
1 'polypeptide(L)'
;PVEIINDIKKAYENMNVNLDLANVSKQALDFIQTGRDNPFVAVRSSATAEDLPEFSFAGQQATYLNVRKSDYVAQAVHQCWASLYTARAIYYREKNNFDHNKVFIAVVVQKMVDSEKAGVMFSINPATNNEDEIIIEAGFGFGDAVVSGAISPDNYVVDKHTFEIKNKTINNKEFMFYRDPNTGRTNKRILSHDKAKMQVLNESEIIQIAKLAKKSEEYYGNPQDMEFATAGNKVYMVQTRAITTQAKVSKAVAEKFDEIEGEEILSGISASPGVGKGKVKIVNNADELSKISEGDVLVAKMTNPDYVSAMQKARAIITDEGGSTCHAAIVSREMGIPSVVG
;
A
#
# COMPACT_ATOMS: atom_id res chain seq x y z
N PRO A 1 3.49 -27.81 14.29
CA PRO A 1 3.60 -28.38 15.64
C PRO A 1 2.64 -27.67 16.59
N VAL A 2 2.03 -28.44 17.51
CA VAL A 2 1.04 -27.91 18.49
C VAL A 2 1.69 -26.85 19.40
N GLU A 3 2.94 -27.01 19.73
CA GLU A 3 3.73 -26.09 20.55
C GLU A 3 3.77 -24.69 19.95
N ILE A 4 4.09 -24.55 18.66
CA ILE A 4 4.11 -23.25 17.96
C ILE A 4 2.73 -22.60 17.95
N ILE A 5 1.67 -23.38 17.73
CA ILE A 5 0.29 -22.87 17.78
C ILE A 5 -0.04 -22.32 19.17
N ASN A 6 0.33 -23.03 20.22
CA ASN A 6 0.12 -22.60 21.60
C ASN A 6 0.91 -21.33 21.94
N ASP A 7 2.15 -21.21 21.45
CA ASP A 7 2.98 -20.02 21.65
C ASP A 7 2.38 -18.80 20.96
N ILE A 8 1.89 -18.95 19.71
CA ILE A 8 1.20 -17.88 18.98
C ILE A 8 -0.04 -17.41 19.75
N LYS A 9 -0.88 -18.35 20.23
CA LYS A 9 -2.09 -18.03 20.99
C LYS A 9 -1.74 -17.28 22.27
N LYS A 10 -0.78 -17.77 23.05
CA LYS A 10 -0.32 -17.15 24.28
C LYS A 10 0.26 -15.74 24.04
N ALA A 11 1.08 -15.57 22.98
CA ALA A 11 1.63 -14.26 22.64
C ALA A 11 0.53 -13.25 22.29
N TYR A 12 -0.48 -13.66 21.51
CA TYR A 12 -1.62 -12.81 21.18
C TYR A 12 -2.46 -12.45 22.42
N GLU A 13 -2.74 -13.37 23.29
CA GLU A 13 -3.50 -13.13 24.54
C GLU A 13 -2.77 -12.13 25.45
N ASN A 14 -1.45 -12.12 25.42
CA ASN A 14 -0.62 -11.16 26.17
C ASN A 14 -0.55 -9.76 25.55
N MET A 15 -1.00 -9.54 24.30
CA MET A 15 -0.92 -8.22 23.64
C MET A 15 -1.74 -7.12 24.34
N ASN A 16 -2.71 -7.47 25.18
CA ASN A 16 -3.50 -6.51 25.94
C ASN A 16 -2.88 -6.10 27.27
N VAL A 17 -1.82 -6.78 27.70
CA VAL A 17 -1.13 -6.46 28.95
C VAL A 17 -0.18 -5.30 28.69
N ASN A 18 -0.52 -4.11 29.19
CA ASN A 18 0.43 -2.99 29.21
C ASN A 18 1.60 -3.39 30.10
N LEU A 19 2.82 -3.29 29.61
CA LEU A 19 4.06 -3.56 30.36
C LEU A 19 4.21 -2.69 31.63
N ASP A 20 3.47 -1.58 31.73
CA ASP A 20 3.39 -0.75 32.94
C ASP A 20 2.74 -1.46 34.15
N LEU A 21 2.15 -2.64 33.93
CA LEU A 21 1.62 -3.52 34.99
C LEU A 21 2.66 -4.51 35.54
N ALA A 22 3.93 -4.31 35.27
CA ALA A 22 5.01 -5.20 35.74
C ALA A 22 5.08 -5.38 37.27
N ASN A 23 4.41 -4.52 38.03
CA ASN A 23 4.30 -4.58 39.48
C ASN A 23 2.96 -5.19 40.01
N VAL A 24 2.12 -5.70 39.12
CA VAL A 24 0.82 -6.29 39.48
C VAL A 24 0.98 -7.78 39.71
N SER A 25 0.36 -8.31 40.75
CA SER A 25 0.41 -9.75 41.09
C SER A 25 -0.15 -10.59 39.91
N LYS A 26 0.37 -11.82 39.75
CA LYS A 26 -0.06 -12.75 38.70
C LYS A 26 -1.57 -13.00 38.70
N GLN A 27 -2.19 -13.06 39.90
CA GLN A 27 -3.64 -13.24 40.04
C GLN A 27 -4.46 -12.02 39.58
N ALA A 28 -3.95 -10.80 39.83
CA ALA A 28 -4.59 -9.60 39.35
C ALA A 28 -4.42 -9.44 37.83
N LEU A 29 -3.31 -9.87 37.26
CA LEU A 29 -3.08 -9.96 35.82
C LEU A 29 -4.07 -10.92 35.13
N ASP A 30 -4.27 -12.12 35.71
CA ASP A 30 -5.23 -13.10 35.18
C ASP A 30 -6.68 -12.56 35.21
N PHE A 31 -7.03 -11.84 36.31
CA PHE A 31 -8.36 -11.20 36.39
C PHE A 31 -8.57 -10.09 35.40
N ILE A 32 -7.53 -9.27 35.13
CA ILE A 32 -7.56 -8.20 34.12
C ILE A 32 -7.60 -8.80 32.71
N GLN A 33 -6.92 -9.91 32.46
CA GLN A 33 -6.91 -10.60 31.17
C GLN A 33 -8.26 -11.24 30.84
N THR A 34 -8.94 -11.85 31.82
CA THR A 34 -10.25 -12.47 31.62
C THR A 34 -11.39 -11.49 31.40
N GLY A 35 -11.25 -10.23 31.85
CA GLY A 35 -12.25 -9.18 31.70
C GLY A 35 -12.08 -8.27 30.46
N ARG A 36 -10.97 -8.39 29.74
CA ARG A 36 -10.71 -7.54 28.55
C ARG A 36 -10.91 -8.31 27.27
N ASP A 37 -11.67 -7.71 26.37
CA ASP A 37 -11.78 -8.18 24.99
C ASP A 37 -10.42 -8.16 24.29
N ASN A 38 -10.03 -9.30 23.68
CA ASN A 38 -8.82 -9.38 22.88
C ASN A 38 -8.84 -8.38 21.70
N PRO A 39 -7.70 -7.74 21.38
CA PRO A 39 -7.65 -6.72 20.33
C PRO A 39 -7.89 -7.32 18.95
N PHE A 40 -8.45 -6.53 18.04
CA PHE A 40 -8.33 -6.82 16.63
C PHE A 40 -6.89 -6.63 16.17
N VAL A 41 -6.42 -7.54 15.31
CA VAL A 41 -5.06 -7.51 14.76
C VAL A 41 -5.05 -7.64 13.24
N ALA A 42 -4.02 -7.08 12.63
CA ALA A 42 -3.58 -7.42 11.29
C ALA A 42 -2.55 -8.55 11.41
N VAL A 43 -2.72 -9.60 10.62
CA VAL A 43 -1.76 -10.70 10.50
C VAL A 43 -1.12 -10.56 9.14
N ARG A 44 0.14 -10.16 9.11
CA ARG A 44 0.85 -9.69 7.90
C ARG A 44 2.03 -10.59 7.60
N SER A 45 2.17 -10.96 6.34
CA SER A 45 3.40 -11.59 5.84
C SER A 45 4.58 -10.60 5.87
N SER A 46 5.78 -11.14 6.03
CA SER A 46 7.05 -10.43 5.90
C SER A 46 8.08 -11.43 5.38
N ALA A 47 8.31 -11.42 4.08
CA ALA A 47 9.22 -12.37 3.45
C ALA A 47 10.64 -11.82 3.34
N THR A 48 11.63 -12.71 3.40
CA THR A 48 13.05 -12.35 3.29
C THR A 48 13.43 -11.84 1.90
N ALA A 49 12.57 -12.04 0.91
CA ALA A 49 12.77 -11.58 -0.46
C ALA A 49 11.98 -10.29 -0.78
N GLU A 50 11.19 -9.77 0.16
CA GLU A 50 10.51 -8.47 0.00
C GLU A 50 11.51 -7.32 0.05
N ASP A 51 11.18 -6.23 -0.65
CA ASP A 51 11.93 -4.96 -0.66
C ASP A 51 13.40 -5.07 -1.11
N LEU A 52 13.69 -6.02 -2.00
CA LEU A 52 14.99 -6.08 -2.65
C LEU A 52 15.14 -4.96 -3.70
N PRO A 53 16.38 -4.47 -3.98
CA PRO A 53 16.61 -3.35 -4.90
C PRO A 53 16.01 -3.48 -6.30
N GLU A 54 15.79 -4.70 -6.78
CA GLU A 54 15.27 -5.00 -8.11
C GLU A 54 13.88 -5.64 -8.09
N PHE A 55 13.36 -6.03 -6.90
CA PHE A 55 12.12 -6.82 -6.76
C PHE A 55 11.35 -6.42 -5.51
N SER A 56 10.15 -5.89 -5.67
CA SER A 56 9.31 -5.47 -4.53
C SER A 56 8.53 -6.61 -3.88
N PHE A 57 8.25 -7.68 -4.59
CA PHE A 57 7.31 -8.75 -4.17
C PHE A 57 5.91 -8.23 -3.78
N ALA A 58 5.58 -7.00 -4.17
CA ALA A 58 4.33 -6.35 -3.77
C ALA A 58 3.09 -7.19 -4.13
N GLY A 59 2.22 -7.39 -3.14
CA GLY A 59 0.95 -8.10 -3.32
C GLY A 59 1.05 -9.61 -3.58
N GLN A 60 2.24 -10.22 -3.46
CA GLN A 60 2.41 -11.66 -3.69
C GLN A 60 1.93 -12.51 -2.51
N GLN A 61 1.90 -11.96 -1.31
CA GLN A 61 1.61 -12.69 -0.08
C GLN A 61 0.37 -12.13 0.62
N ALA A 62 -0.15 -12.90 1.58
CA ALA A 62 -1.43 -12.60 2.22
C ALA A 62 -1.29 -11.71 3.45
N THR A 63 -2.25 -10.78 3.62
CA THR A 63 -2.49 -10.02 4.84
C THR A 63 -3.95 -10.22 5.25
N TYR A 64 -4.18 -10.47 6.53
CA TYR A 64 -5.52 -10.66 7.10
C TYR A 64 -5.79 -9.57 8.11
N LEU A 65 -6.80 -8.74 7.85
CA LEU A 65 -7.21 -7.62 8.70
C LEU A 65 -8.36 -8.01 9.62
N ASN A 66 -8.48 -7.31 10.75
CA ASN A 66 -9.56 -7.48 11.73
C ASN A 66 -9.70 -8.91 12.26
N VAL A 67 -8.59 -9.61 12.39
CA VAL A 67 -8.55 -10.94 13.02
C VAL A 67 -8.68 -10.78 14.53
N ARG A 68 -9.51 -11.61 15.18
CA ARG A 68 -9.74 -11.61 16.62
C ARG A 68 -9.97 -13.02 17.11
N LYS A 69 -9.61 -13.33 18.36
CA LYS A 69 -9.54 -14.64 19.03
C LYS A 69 -8.31 -15.43 18.63
N SER A 70 -7.69 -16.06 19.62
CA SER A 70 -6.39 -16.75 19.49
C SER A 70 -6.39 -17.86 18.43
N ASP A 71 -7.50 -18.62 18.29
CA ASP A 71 -7.62 -19.64 17.25
C ASP A 71 -7.58 -19.07 15.84
N TYR A 72 -8.31 -17.97 15.59
CA TYR A 72 -8.32 -17.33 14.27
C TYR A 72 -6.98 -16.64 13.95
N VAL A 73 -6.30 -16.08 14.97
CA VAL A 73 -4.95 -15.53 14.79
C VAL A 73 -3.98 -16.62 14.40
N ALA A 74 -3.98 -17.76 15.09
CA ALA A 74 -3.13 -18.91 14.74
C ALA A 74 -3.44 -19.44 13.33
N GLN A 75 -4.72 -19.49 12.95
CA GLN A 75 -5.13 -19.87 11.59
C GLN A 75 -4.63 -18.87 10.53
N ALA A 76 -4.77 -17.57 10.78
CA ALA A 76 -4.32 -16.53 9.86
C ALA A 76 -2.79 -16.54 9.70
N VAL A 77 -2.03 -16.78 10.77
CA VAL A 77 -0.57 -16.99 10.70
C VAL A 77 -0.23 -18.17 9.79
N HIS A 78 -0.93 -19.30 9.98
CA HIS A 78 -0.73 -20.46 9.12
C HIS A 78 -1.06 -20.17 7.65
N GLN A 79 -2.12 -19.42 7.38
CA GLN A 79 -2.50 -19.00 6.03
C GLN A 79 -1.48 -18.02 5.42
N CYS A 80 -0.88 -17.13 6.21
CA CYS A 80 0.23 -16.28 5.76
C CYS A 80 1.42 -17.13 5.32
N TRP A 81 1.82 -18.15 6.10
CA TRP A 81 2.90 -19.06 5.69
C TRP A 81 2.56 -19.81 4.40
N ALA A 82 1.32 -20.31 4.28
CA ALA A 82 0.85 -21.01 3.10
C ALA A 82 0.85 -20.12 1.84
N SER A 83 0.67 -18.79 1.99
CA SER A 83 0.64 -17.85 0.87
C SER A 83 1.96 -17.81 0.08
N LEU A 84 3.07 -18.21 0.69
CA LEU A 84 4.37 -18.36 0.01
C LEU A 84 4.33 -19.38 -1.12
N TYR A 85 3.42 -20.35 -1.04
CA TYR A 85 3.29 -21.46 -1.99
C TYR A 85 2.05 -21.37 -2.88
N THR A 86 1.44 -20.20 -2.99
CA THR A 86 0.41 -19.97 -4.00
C THR A 86 1.01 -20.04 -5.41
N ALA A 87 0.21 -20.42 -6.41
CA ALA A 87 0.66 -20.50 -7.81
C ALA A 87 1.31 -19.18 -8.27
N ARG A 88 0.73 -18.05 -7.88
CA ARG A 88 1.25 -16.70 -8.16
C ARG A 88 2.63 -16.47 -7.55
N ALA A 89 2.78 -16.75 -6.25
CA ALA A 89 4.06 -16.56 -5.56
C ALA A 89 5.17 -17.49 -6.09
N ILE A 90 4.82 -18.72 -6.48
CA ILE A 90 5.74 -19.66 -7.12
C ILE A 90 6.15 -19.13 -8.49
N TYR A 91 5.18 -18.74 -9.33
CA TYR A 91 5.46 -18.20 -10.67
C TYR A 91 6.34 -16.94 -10.61
N TYR A 92 6.08 -16.02 -9.68
CA TYR A 92 6.88 -14.81 -9.51
C TYR A 92 8.34 -15.16 -9.19
N ARG A 93 8.58 -16.09 -8.25
CA ARG A 93 9.93 -16.54 -7.91
C ARG A 93 10.64 -17.22 -9.08
N GLU A 94 9.93 -18.11 -9.78
CA GLU A 94 10.48 -18.82 -10.95
C GLU A 94 10.91 -17.84 -12.04
N LYS A 95 10.02 -16.89 -12.38
CA LYS A 95 10.27 -15.89 -13.42
C LYS A 95 11.47 -14.99 -13.11
N ASN A 96 11.71 -14.71 -11.84
CA ASN A 96 12.79 -13.85 -11.37
C ASN A 96 14.02 -14.64 -10.87
N ASN A 97 14.07 -15.93 -11.15
CA ASN A 97 15.19 -16.84 -10.79
C ASN A 97 15.50 -16.88 -9.27
N PHE A 98 14.48 -16.76 -8.43
CA PHE A 98 14.64 -16.97 -6.99
C PHE A 98 14.64 -18.46 -6.63
N ASP A 99 15.63 -18.88 -5.85
CA ASP A 99 15.65 -20.23 -5.27
C ASP A 99 14.53 -20.34 -4.22
N HIS A 100 13.58 -21.26 -4.48
CA HIS A 100 12.44 -21.47 -3.59
C HIS A 100 12.82 -21.83 -2.16
N ASN A 101 13.99 -22.46 -1.97
CA ASN A 101 14.48 -22.91 -0.68
C ASN A 101 15.16 -21.77 0.13
N LYS A 102 15.40 -20.62 -0.50
CA LYS A 102 16.04 -19.47 0.14
C LYS A 102 15.06 -18.33 0.49
N VAL A 103 13.82 -18.46 0.09
CA VAL A 103 12.78 -17.48 0.43
C VAL A 103 12.01 -17.98 1.65
N PHE A 104 12.14 -17.26 2.75
CA PHE A 104 11.46 -17.53 3.99
C PHE A 104 10.41 -16.45 4.26
N ILE A 105 9.45 -16.75 5.12
CA ILE A 105 8.39 -15.83 5.50
C ILE A 105 8.23 -15.79 7.02
N ALA A 106 8.36 -14.61 7.58
CA ALA A 106 7.89 -14.30 8.92
C ALA A 106 6.45 -13.79 8.87
N VAL A 107 5.79 -13.75 10.01
CA VAL A 107 4.45 -13.20 10.14
C VAL A 107 4.42 -12.24 11.31
N VAL A 108 3.96 -11.02 11.04
CA VAL A 108 3.78 -9.98 12.04
C VAL A 108 2.31 -9.95 12.46
N VAL A 109 2.05 -10.10 13.75
CA VAL A 109 0.72 -9.91 14.35
C VAL A 109 0.69 -8.54 14.99
N GLN A 110 0.03 -7.59 14.35
CA GLN A 110 0.03 -6.18 14.71
C GLN A 110 -1.35 -5.73 15.17
N LYS A 111 -1.43 -5.00 16.30
CA LYS A 111 -2.69 -4.43 16.79
C LYS A 111 -3.28 -3.47 15.76
N MET A 112 -4.56 -3.65 15.42
CA MET A 112 -5.27 -2.79 14.48
C MET A 112 -5.54 -1.40 15.06
N VAL A 113 -5.30 -0.39 14.26
CA VAL A 113 -5.86 0.95 14.48
C VAL A 113 -7.28 0.95 13.93
N ASP A 114 -8.23 1.45 14.70
CA ASP A 114 -9.60 1.68 14.22
C ASP A 114 -9.65 2.99 13.45
N SER A 115 -9.13 2.95 12.22
CA SER A 115 -8.81 4.16 11.49
C SER A 115 -10.04 4.86 10.91
N GLU A 116 -10.09 6.17 11.12
CA GLU A 116 -11.04 7.09 10.50
C GLU A 116 -10.58 7.50 9.10
N LYS A 117 -9.26 7.63 8.94
CA LYS A 117 -8.56 7.98 7.72
C LYS A 117 -7.24 7.22 7.69
N ALA A 118 -6.82 6.81 6.53
CA ALA A 118 -5.55 6.10 6.36
C ALA A 118 -5.00 6.34 4.96
N GLY A 119 -3.75 6.00 4.77
CA GLY A 119 -3.12 6.16 3.47
C GLY A 119 -1.64 5.83 3.49
N VAL A 120 -0.95 6.38 2.51
CA VAL A 120 0.49 6.21 2.32
C VAL A 120 1.18 7.56 2.28
N MET A 121 2.45 7.58 2.63
CA MET A 121 3.30 8.75 2.53
C MET A 121 4.69 8.34 2.06
N PHE A 122 5.25 9.13 1.16
CA PHE A 122 6.60 8.96 0.65
C PHE A 122 7.46 10.13 1.10
N SER A 123 8.64 9.85 1.62
CA SER A 123 9.56 10.91 2.03
C SER A 123 10.24 11.63 0.87
N ILE A 124 10.06 11.15 -0.36
CA ILE A 124 10.42 11.80 -1.61
C ILE A 124 9.23 11.73 -2.59
N ASN A 125 9.27 12.47 -3.69
CA ASN A 125 8.30 12.30 -4.76
C ASN A 125 8.70 11.13 -5.66
N PRO A 126 8.02 9.96 -5.60
CA PRO A 126 8.44 8.76 -6.33
C PRO A 126 8.20 8.88 -7.85
N ALA A 127 7.38 9.83 -8.30
CA ALA A 127 7.09 10.03 -9.72
C ALA A 127 8.17 10.88 -10.41
N THR A 128 8.73 11.88 -9.69
CA THR A 128 9.71 12.82 -10.24
C THR A 128 11.12 12.58 -9.68
N ASN A 129 11.28 11.74 -8.66
CA ASN A 129 12.48 11.58 -7.85
C ASN A 129 12.94 12.89 -7.17
N ASN A 130 12.01 13.81 -6.93
CA ASN A 130 12.31 15.04 -6.20
C ASN A 130 12.44 14.74 -4.70
N GLU A 131 13.66 14.88 -4.18
CA GLU A 131 14.00 14.60 -2.79
C GLU A 131 13.50 15.68 -1.82
N ASP A 132 13.11 16.85 -2.32
CA ASP A 132 12.61 17.99 -1.54
C ASP A 132 11.07 17.98 -1.37
N GLU A 133 10.41 16.95 -1.86
CA GLU A 133 8.96 16.81 -1.80
C GLU A 133 8.54 15.56 -1.03
N ILE A 134 7.57 15.72 -0.13
CA ILE A 134 6.87 14.62 0.53
C ILE A 134 5.52 14.46 -0.16
N ILE A 135 5.18 13.22 -0.53
CA ILE A 135 3.88 12.89 -1.12
C ILE A 135 3.04 12.16 -0.07
N ILE A 136 1.78 12.59 0.08
CA ILE A 136 0.82 11.94 0.98
C ILE A 136 -0.43 11.61 0.17
N GLU A 137 -0.87 10.37 0.22
CA GLU A 137 -2.12 9.90 -0.36
C GLU A 137 -3.05 9.41 0.75
N ALA A 138 -4.31 9.83 0.75
CA ALA A 138 -5.23 9.54 1.83
C ALA A 138 -6.64 9.19 1.37
N GLY A 139 -7.26 8.24 2.07
CA GLY A 139 -8.66 7.86 1.93
C GLY A 139 -9.37 7.78 3.29
N PHE A 140 -10.70 7.69 3.27
CA PHE A 140 -11.48 7.45 4.48
C PHE A 140 -11.43 5.97 4.88
N GLY A 141 -11.46 5.70 6.19
CA GLY A 141 -11.49 4.37 6.76
C GLY A 141 -10.12 3.67 6.76
N PHE A 142 -10.09 2.38 6.42
CA PHE A 142 -8.86 1.58 6.39
C PHE A 142 -8.02 1.85 5.15
N GLY A 143 -6.69 1.79 5.32
CA GLY A 143 -5.71 2.05 4.27
C GLY A 143 -5.73 1.06 3.10
N ASP A 144 -6.35 -0.09 3.27
CA ASP A 144 -6.46 -1.14 2.26
C ASP A 144 -7.04 -0.63 0.92
N ALA A 145 -8.02 0.29 0.98
CA ALA A 145 -8.61 0.89 -0.23
C ALA A 145 -7.61 1.77 -1.01
N VAL A 146 -6.67 2.43 -0.31
CA VAL A 146 -5.62 3.26 -0.91
C VAL A 146 -4.50 2.38 -1.44
N VAL A 147 -3.98 1.49 -0.60
CA VAL A 147 -2.83 0.60 -0.93
C VAL A 147 -3.17 -0.36 -2.07
N SER A 148 -4.38 -0.90 -2.10
CA SER A 148 -4.83 -1.77 -3.21
C SER A 148 -5.13 -1.00 -4.50
N GLY A 149 -5.18 0.35 -4.45
CA GLY A 149 -5.60 1.20 -5.57
C GLY A 149 -7.08 1.12 -5.89
N ALA A 150 -7.91 0.59 -4.98
CA ALA A 150 -9.35 0.41 -5.19
C ALA A 150 -10.15 1.72 -5.19
N ILE A 151 -9.53 2.82 -4.79
CA ILE A 151 -10.05 4.18 -4.88
C ILE A 151 -8.97 5.11 -5.41
N SER A 152 -9.36 6.26 -5.97
CA SER A 152 -8.48 7.38 -6.25
C SER A 152 -8.36 8.23 -4.97
N PRO A 153 -7.24 8.17 -4.22
CA PRO A 153 -7.06 8.90 -2.97
C PRO A 153 -6.87 10.40 -3.20
N ASP A 154 -7.09 11.22 -2.17
CA ASP A 154 -6.59 12.59 -2.19
C ASP A 154 -5.07 12.56 -2.20
N ASN A 155 -4.46 13.48 -2.96
CA ASN A 155 -3.01 13.62 -3.06
C ASN A 155 -2.57 14.98 -2.54
N TYR A 156 -1.50 14.99 -1.73
CA TYR A 156 -0.92 16.20 -1.17
C TYR A 156 0.58 16.20 -1.43
N VAL A 157 1.09 17.30 -2.00
CA VAL A 157 2.52 17.56 -2.19
C VAL A 157 2.96 18.57 -1.17
N VAL A 158 3.93 18.21 -0.33
CA VAL A 158 4.42 19.02 0.77
C VAL A 158 5.91 19.26 0.62
N ASP A 159 6.35 20.51 0.80
CA ASP A 159 7.76 20.83 0.86
C ASP A 159 8.42 20.19 2.10
N LYS A 160 9.48 19.41 1.90
CA LYS A 160 10.15 18.66 2.97
C LYS A 160 10.82 19.55 4.01
N HIS A 161 11.24 20.77 3.64
CA HIS A 161 12.00 21.65 4.51
C HIS A 161 11.10 22.61 5.27
N THR A 162 10.14 23.23 4.59
CA THR A 162 9.24 24.23 5.17
C THR A 162 7.94 23.65 5.69
N PHE A 163 7.55 22.44 5.24
CA PHE A 163 6.26 21.81 5.43
C PHE A 163 5.08 22.61 4.84
N GLU A 164 5.37 23.48 3.87
CA GLU A 164 4.33 24.17 3.09
C GLU A 164 3.66 23.16 2.16
N ILE A 165 2.34 23.23 2.07
CA ILE A 165 1.55 22.39 1.17
C ILE A 165 1.58 23.04 -0.22
N LYS A 166 2.37 22.48 -1.12
CA LYS A 166 2.55 22.99 -2.50
C LYS A 166 1.36 22.71 -3.39
N ASN A 167 0.75 21.53 -3.23
CA ASN A 167 -0.40 21.13 -4.04
C ASN A 167 -1.35 20.24 -3.26
N LYS A 168 -2.64 20.32 -3.60
CA LYS A 168 -3.72 19.45 -3.09
C LYS A 168 -4.59 19.03 -4.27
N THR A 169 -4.68 17.74 -4.51
CA THR A 169 -5.62 17.18 -5.48
C THR A 169 -6.67 16.37 -4.71
N ILE A 170 -7.91 16.82 -4.74
CA ILE A 170 -9.02 16.17 -4.05
C ILE A 170 -9.81 15.34 -5.05
N ASN A 171 -9.74 14.03 -4.91
CA ASN A 171 -10.38 13.08 -5.80
C ASN A 171 -11.74 12.61 -5.27
N ASN A 172 -12.50 11.89 -6.11
CA ASN A 172 -13.77 11.29 -5.73
C ASN A 172 -13.54 9.89 -5.12
N LYS A 173 -13.68 9.78 -3.80
CA LYS A 173 -13.55 8.51 -3.07
C LYS A 173 -14.92 7.85 -2.97
N GLU A 174 -15.26 6.95 -3.88
CA GLU A 174 -16.61 6.36 -3.95
C GLU A 174 -16.99 5.56 -2.72
N PHE A 175 -16.04 4.92 -2.06
CA PHE A 175 -16.28 4.08 -0.89
C PHE A 175 -15.12 4.09 0.10
N MET A 176 -15.35 3.49 1.26
CA MET A 176 -14.32 3.19 2.25
C MET A 176 -14.47 1.77 2.78
N PHE A 177 -13.37 1.19 3.25
CA PHE A 177 -13.42 0.01 4.11
C PHE A 177 -13.45 0.43 5.59
N TYR A 178 -14.25 -0.29 6.36
CA TYR A 178 -14.39 -0.05 7.80
C TYR A 178 -14.62 -1.36 8.54
N ARG A 179 -14.40 -1.37 9.84
CA ARG A 179 -14.79 -2.51 10.66
C ARG A 179 -16.25 -2.38 11.07
N ASP A 180 -17.05 -3.35 10.71
CA ASP A 180 -18.43 -3.45 11.16
C ASP A 180 -18.47 -3.71 12.67
N PRO A 181 -19.11 -2.83 13.47
CA PRO A 181 -19.11 -2.95 14.93
C PRO A 181 -19.85 -4.20 15.42
N ASN A 182 -20.78 -4.75 14.65
CA ASN A 182 -21.58 -5.92 15.04
C ASN A 182 -20.84 -7.24 14.73
N THR A 183 -20.19 -7.31 13.58
CA THR A 183 -19.55 -8.55 13.12
C THR A 183 -18.05 -8.57 13.34
N GLY A 184 -17.41 -7.41 13.54
CA GLY A 184 -15.97 -7.24 13.64
C GLY A 184 -15.23 -7.42 12.31
N ARG A 185 -15.95 -7.64 11.20
CA ARG A 185 -15.36 -7.88 9.87
C ARG A 185 -15.13 -6.57 9.13
N THR A 186 -14.17 -6.59 8.20
CA THR A 186 -14.00 -5.52 7.23
C THR A 186 -15.16 -5.55 6.24
N ASN A 187 -15.87 -4.43 6.13
CA ASN A 187 -16.97 -4.23 5.19
C ASN A 187 -16.71 -3.00 4.33
N LYS A 188 -17.28 -2.99 3.13
CA LYS A 188 -17.30 -1.85 2.21
C LYS A 188 -18.51 -0.97 2.50
N ARG A 189 -18.31 0.35 2.60
CA ARG A 189 -19.38 1.35 2.71
C ARG A 189 -19.26 2.36 1.59
N ILE A 190 -20.32 2.48 0.78
CA ILE A 190 -20.43 3.55 -0.21
C ILE A 190 -20.56 4.88 0.51
N LEU A 191 -19.81 5.87 0.09
CA LEU A 191 -19.88 7.22 0.63
C LEU A 191 -20.99 8.01 -0.03
N SER A 192 -21.60 8.96 0.71
CA SER A 192 -22.51 9.92 0.09
C SER A 192 -21.72 10.79 -0.90
N HIS A 193 -22.41 11.33 -1.91
CA HIS A 193 -21.80 12.18 -2.94
C HIS A 193 -20.96 13.32 -2.33
N ASP A 194 -21.46 13.96 -1.27
CA ASP A 194 -20.75 15.06 -0.62
C ASP A 194 -19.50 14.55 0.10
N LYS A 195 -19.60 13.44 0.85
CA LYS A 195 -18.45 12.86 1.56
C LYS A 195 -17.41 12.32 0.60
N ALA A 196 -17.80 11.76 -0.52
CA ALA A 196 -16.89 11.25 -1.53
C ALA A 196 -15.94 12.34 -2.09
N LYS A 197 -16.40 13.58 -2.16
CA LYS A 197 -15.66 14.76 -2.66
C LYS A 197 -15.01 15.59 -1.56
N MET A 198 -15.23 15.26 -0.28
CA MET A 198 -14.59 15.99 0.82
C MET A 198 -13.11 15.70 0.89
N GLN A 199 -12.32 16.71 1.24
CA GLN A 199 -10.92 16.56 1.60
C GLN A 199 -10.80 15.61 2.80
N VAL A 200 -9.90 14.62 2.69
CA VAL A 200 -9.70 13.59 3.73
C VAL A 200 -8.94 14.16 4.92
N LEU A 201 -7.77 14.75 4.69
CA LEU A 201 -6.89 15.25 5.74
C LEU A 201 -7.02 16.77 5.88
N ASN A 202 -7.10 17.28 7.10
CA ASN A 202 -6.94 18.71 7.35
C ASN A 202 -5.46 19.11 7.32
N GLU A 203 -5.17 20.42 7.29
CA GLU A 203 -3.80 20.94 7.16
C GLU A 203 -2.88 20.50 8.31
N SER A 204 -3.41 20.47 9.54
CA SER A 204 -2.63 20.04 10.71
C SER A 204 -2.25 18.56 10.60
N GLU A 205 -3.15 17.70 10.12
CA GLU A 205 -2.87 16.29 9.88
C GLU A 205 -1.83 16.11 8.78
N ILE A 206 -1.94 16.84 7.66
CA ILE A 206 -0.97 16.80 6.55
C ILE A 206 0.43 17.15 7.07
N ILE A 207 0.56 18.24 7.83
CA ILE A 207 1.84 18.67 8.39
C ILE A 207 2.41 17.66 9.40
N GLN A 208 1.56 17.05 10.25
CA GLN A 208 2.01 16.01 11.18
C GLN A 208 2.53 14.77 10.44
N ILE A 209 1.83 14.33 9.41
CA ILE A 209 2.22 13.19 8.58
C ILE A 209 3.53 13.50 7.83
N ALA A 210 3.67 14.70 7.25
CA ALA A 210 4.90 15.11 6.58
C ALA A 210 6.11 15.15 7.52
N LYS A 211 5.94 15.66 8.75
CA LYS A 211 7.00 15.64 9.77
C LYS A 211 7.39 14.22 10.16
N LEU A 212 6.42 13.32 10.24
CA LEU A 212 6.68 11.90 10.52
C LEU A 212 7.47 11.24 9.39
N ALA A 213 7.11 11.54 8.13
CA ALA A 213 7.82 11.03 6.95
C ALA A 213 9.29 11.48 6.93
N LYS A 214 9.56 12.77 7.13
CA LYS A 214 10.91 13.31 7.22
C LYS A 214 11.72 12.67 8.35
N LYS A 215 11.13 12.57 9.55
CA LYS A 215 11.78 11.94 10.70
C LYS A 215 12.13 10.47 10.45
N SER A 216 11.27 9.73 9.74
CA SER A 216 11.54 8.34 9.39
C SER A 216 12.70 8.23 8.42
N GLU A 217 12.76 9.07 7.39
CA GLU A 217 13.89 9.11 6.46
C GLU A 217 15.20 9.44 7.19
N GLU A 218 15.19 10.44 8.07
CA GLU A 218 16.35 10.79 8.89
C GLU A 218 16.81 9.63 9.79
N TYR A 219 15.87 8.87 10.35
CA TYR A 219 16.16 7.74 11.22
C TYR A 219 16.77 6.55 10.47
N TYR A 220 16.25 6.22 9.29
CA TYR A 220 16.71 5.09 8.49
C TYR A 220 17.86 5.46 7.53
N GLY A 221 18.11 6.74 7.30
CA GLY A 221 19.19 7.24 6.43
C GLY A 221 18.93 7.04 4.93
N ASN A 222 17.71 6.74 4.54
CA ASN A 222 17.29 6.58 3.13
C ASN A 222 15.81 6.92 2.96
N PRO A 223 15.37 7.24 1.71
CA PRO A 223 13.97 7.51 1.42
C PRO A 223 13.04 6.37 1.82
N GLN A 224 11.89 6.71 2.38
CA GLN A 224 10.92 5.77 2.95
C GLN A 224 9.56 5.85 2.26
N ASP A 225 8.96 4.69 2.02
CA ASP A 225 7.55 4.46 1.71
C ASP A 225 6.87 3.98 3.00
N MET A 226 5.82 4.65 3.40
CA MET A 226 5.21 4.43 4.72
C MET A 226 3.69 4.40 4.61
N GLU A 227 3.09 3.55 5.43
CA GLU A 227 1.63 3.53 5.64
C GLU A 227 1.28 4.20 6.97
N PHE A 228 0.20 4.97 6.97
CA PHE A 228 -0.31 5.62 8.17
C PHE A 228 -1.81 5.38 8.37
N ALA A 229 -2.24 5.54 9.61
CA ALA A 229 -3.65 5.53 10.00
C ALA A 229 -3.89 6.63 11.04
N THR A 230 -5.09 7.23 11.04
CA THR A 230 -5.50 8.20 12.05
C THR A 230 -6.68 7.69 12.86
N ALA A 231 -6.63 7.86 14.15
CA ALA A 231 -7.73 7.58 15.06
C ALA A 231 -7.69 8.54 16.26
N GLY A 232 -8.80 9.18 16.61
CA GLY A 232 -8.91 10.08 17.75
C GLY A 232 -7.86 11.20 17.73
N ASN A 233 -7.67 11.87 16.63
CA ASN A 233 -6.68 12.95 16.39
C ASN A 233 -5.20 12.53 16.54
N LYS A 234 -4.90 11.23 16.51
CA LYS A 234 -3.53 10.71 16.53
C LYS A 234 -3.18 10.08 15.19
N VAL A 235 -1.96 10.33 14.74
CA VAL A 235 -1.38 9.67 13.56
C VAL A 235 -0.54 8.49 14.05
N TYR A 236 -0.77 7.33 13.45
CA TYR A 236 -0.02 6.11 13.68
C TYR A 236 0.70 5.71 12.41
N MET A 237 2.00 5.50 12.46
CA MET A 237 2.72 4.82 11.40
C MET A 237 2.52 3.31 11.57
N VAL A 238 2.00 2.65 10.54
CA VAL A 238 1.66 1.23 10.61
C VAL A 238 2.63 0.34 9.85
N GLN A 239 3.37 0.91 8.89
CA GLN A 239 4.45 0.26 8.16
C GLN A 239 5.43 1.31 7.66
N THR A 240 6.70 0.93 7.51
CA THR A 240 7.73 1.69 6.78
C THR A 240 8.65 0.73 6.06
N ARG A 241 9.08 1.11 4.86
CA ARG A 241 10.08 0.39 4.07
C ARG A 241 10.90 1.37 3.24
N ALA A 242 12.14 0.97 2.91
CA ALA A 242 12.99 1.76 2.04
C ALA A 242 12.40 1.84 0.63
N ILE A 243 12.48 3.01 0.00
CA ILE A 243 12.21 3.15 -1.43
C ILE A 243 13.43 2.60 -2.18
N THR A 244 13.33 1.38 -2.67
CA THR A 244 14.41 0.68 -3.40
C THR A 244 14.34 0.89 -4.90
N THR A 245 13.15 1.15 -5.44
CA THR A 245 12.89 1.46 -6.84
C THR A 245 12.78 2.97 -7.03
N GLN A 246 13.90 3.66 -7.08
CA GLN A 246 13.92 4.98 -7.72
C GLN A 246 13.62 4.74 -9.19
N ALA A 247 12.62 5.47 -9.75
CA ALA A 247 12.33 5.38 -11.15
C ALA A 247 13.65 5.51 -11.91
N LYS A 248 14.03 4.48 -12.69
CA LYS A 248 15.17 4.56 -13.61
C LYS A 248 14.80 5.57 -14.68
N VAL A 249 14.86 6.85 -14.31
CA VAL A 249 14.87 7.93 -15.29
C VAL A 249 16.18 7.72 -16.02
N SER A 250 16.15 6.95 -17.10
CA SER A 250 17.28 6.93 -18.02
C SER A 250 17.53 8.38 -18.38
N LYS A 251 18.75 8.87 -18.18
CA LYS A 251 19.18 10.22 -18.59
C LYS A 251 18.86 10.52 -20.07
N ALA A 252 18.53 9.51 -20.85
CA ALA A 252 18.04 9.57 -22.23
C ALA A 252 16.59 10.10 -22.37
N VAL A 253 15.76 10.10 -21.31
CA VAL A 253 14.36 10.57 -21.38
C VAL A 253 14.23 12.06 -21.00
N ALA A 254 15.26 12.66 -20.46
CA ALA A 254 15.34 14.12 -20.23
C ALA A 254 15.61 14.91 -21.54
N GLU A 255 15.81 14.23 -22.68
CA GLU A 255 15.91 14.88 -23.96
C GLU A 255 14.52 15.38 -24.40
N LYS A 256 14.38 16.71 -24.30
CA LYS A 256 13.39 17.55 -24.96
C LYS A 256 12.09 16.85 -25.34
N PHE A 257 11.10 16.97 -24.48
CA PHE A 257 9.72 16.89 -24.93
C PHE A 257 9.51 18.09 -25.88
N ASP A 258 9.67 17.86 -27.17
CA ASP A 258 9.07 18.77 -28.16
C ASP A 258 7.60 18.87 -27.79
N GLU A 259 7.06 20.08 -27.77
CA GLU A 259 5.66 20.34 -27.45
C GLU A 259 4.80 19.34 -28.25
N ILE A 260 4.12 18.44 -27.51
CA ILE A 260 3.23 17.48 -28.14
C ILE A 260 2.05 18.30 -28.63
N GLU A 261 2.01 18.58 -29.93
CA GLU A 261 0.86 19.20 -30.57
C GLU A 261 -0.32 18.22 -30.49
N GLY A 262 -1.34 18.55 -29.72
CA GLY A 262 -2.55 17.75 -29.59
C GLY A 262 -3.48 18.27 -28.51
N GLU A 263 -4.74 17.88 -28.59
CA GLU A 263 -5.74 18.17 -27.56
C GLU A 263 -5.54 17.20 -26.38
N GLU A 264 -5.53 17.72 -25.14
CA GLU A 264 -5.55 16.91 -23.94
C GLU A 264 -6.90 16.22 -23.82
N ILE A 265 -6.91 14.88 -23.90
CA ILE A 265 -8.14 14.07 -23.83
C ILE A 265 -8.45 13.66 -22.40
N LEU A 266 -7.41 13.42 -21.58
CA LEU A 266 -7.54 13.02 -20.18
C LEU A 266 -6.28 13.41 -19.38
N SER A 267 -6.44 13.55 -18.08
CA SER A 267 -5.35 13.80 -17.13
C SER A 267 -5.51 12.90 -15.93
N GLY A 268 -4.43 12.75 -15.16
CA GLY A 268 -4.39 11.94 -13.95
C GLY A 268 -3.06 12.08 -13.22
N ILE A 269 -2.81 11.22 -12.23
CA ILE A 269 -1.58 11.20 -11.45
C ILE A 269 -0.48 10.57 -12.29
N SER A 270 0.62 11.29 -12.52
CA SER A 270 1.83 10.72 -13.14
C SER A 270 2.45 9.71 -12.18
N ALA A 271 2.31 8.43 -12.48
CA ALA A 271 2.76 7.34 -11.63
C ALA A 271 4.15 6.79 -12.03
N SER A 272 4.50 6.87 -13.30
CA SER A 272 5.83 6.59 -13.84
C SER A 272 6.14 7.57 -14.95
N PRO A 273 7.32 8.23 -14.91
CA PRO A 273 7.65 9.31 -15.86
C PRO A 273 7.93 8.78 -17.28
N GLY A 274 7.75 9.63 -18.27
CA GLY A 274 8.09 9.35 -19.67
C GLY A 274 6.96 9.64 -20.63
N VAL A 275 7.18 9.33 -21.90
CA VAL A 275 6.19 9.42 -22.99
C VAL A 275 6.12 8.09 -23.72
N GLY A 276 4.91 7.58 -23.88
CA GLY A 276 4.63 6.38 -24.66
C GLY A 276 3.64 6.70 -25.77
N LYS A 277 3.92 6.23 -26.99
CA LYS A 277 3.04 6.36 -28.15
C LYS A 277 2.72 4.98 -28.71
N GLY A 278 1.45 4.68 -28.90
CA GLY A 278 1.00 3.40 -29.43
C GLY A 278 -0.50 3.37 -29.70
N LYS A 279 -0.97 2.22 -30.15
CA LYS A 279 -2.40 1.99 -30.38
C LYS A 279 -3.08 1.74 -29.03
N VAL A 280 -4.12 2.49 -28.73
CA VAL A 280 -4.88 2.32 -27.49
C VAL A 280 -5.66 1.01 -27.50
N LYS A 281 -5.53 0.25 -26.42
CA LYS A 281 -6.26 -1.00 -26.16
C LYS A 281 -6.90 -0.98 -24.78
N ILE A 282 -8.21 -0.99 -24.76
CA ILE A 282 -8.99 -1.05 -23.51
C ILE A 282 -9.15 -2.52 -23.11
N VAL A 283 -8.78 -2.81 -21.87
CA VAL A 283 -8.87 -4.13 -21.24
C VAL A 283 -9.74 -4.02 -20.00
N ASN A 284 -10.92 -4.63 -20.04
CA ASN A 284 -11.89 -4.56 -18.95
C ASN A 284 -11.68 -5.63 -17.86
N ASN A 285 -11.06 -6.74 -18.22
CA ASN A 285 -10.79 -7.86 -17.31
C ASN A 285 -9.60 -8.70 -17.78
N ALA A 286 -9.16 -9.64 -16.95
CA ALA A 286 -7.99 -10.47 -17.22
C ALA A 286 -8.12 -11.38 -18.47
N ASP A 287 -9.32 -11.75 -18.88
CA ASP A 287 -9.54 -12.59 -20.07
C ASP A 287 -9.24 -11.84 -21.36
N GLU A 288 -9.22 -10.51 -21.32
CA GLU A 288 -8.94 -9.65 -22.46
C GLU A 288 -7.46 -9.27 -22.64
N LEU A 289 -6.57 -9.71 -21.74
CA LEU A 289 -5.15 -9.38 -21.75
C LEU A 289 -4.44 -9.78 -23.06
N SER A 290 -4.95 -10.81 -23.75
CA SER A 290 -4.47 -11.24 -25.06
C SER A 290 -4.63 -10.21 -26.17
N LYS A 291 -5.47 -9.17 -25.98
CA LYS A 291 -5.64 -8.04 -26.92
C LYS A 291 -4.40 -7.15 -27.03
N ILE A 292 -3.53 -7.17 -26.00
CA ILE A 292 -2.34 -6.32 -25.93
C ILE A 292 -1.21 -6.93 -26.72
N SER A 293 -0.73 -6.17 -27.70
CA SER A 293 0.43 -6.49 -28.51
C SER A 293 1.61 -5.59 -28.14
N GLU A 294 2.80 -5.95 -28.61
CA GLU A 294 4.01 -5.14 -28.40
C GLU A 294 3.85 -3.73 -28.98
N GLY A 295 4.09 -2.72 -28.13
CA GLY A 295 4.00 -1.33 -28.52
C GLY A 295 2.64 -0.66 -28.37
N ASP A 296 1.62 -1.36 -27.86
CA ASP A 296 0.29 -0.78 -27.58
C ASP A 296 0.31 0.09 -26.31
N VAL A 297 -0.73 0.93 -26.15
CA VAL A 297 -1.03 1.63 -24.90
C VAL A 297 -2.14 0.87 -24.20
N LEU A 298 -1.83 0.34 -23.01
CA LEU A 298 -2.78 -0.38 -22.18
C LEU A 298 -3.66 0.62 -21.41
N VAL A 299 -4.95 0.51 -21.59
CA VAL A 299 -5.97 1.25 -20.82
C VAL A 299 -6.84 0.26 -20.07
N ALA A 300 -6.95 0.41 -18.74
CA ALA A 300 -7.75 -0.46 -17.89
C ALA A 300 -8.41 0.35 -16.76
N LYS A 301 -9.48 -0.19 -16.17
CA LYS A 301 -10.06 0.43 -14.98
C LYS A 301 -9.05 0.41 -13.82
N MET A 302 -8.40 -0.74 -13.61
CA MET A 302 -7.33 -0.99 -12.65
C MET A 302 -6.50 -2.17 -13.13
N THR A 303 -5.26 -2.30 -12.67
CA THR A 303 -4.46 -3.51 -12.91
C THR A 303 -4.28 -4.32 -11.62
N ASN A 304 -3.96 -5.58 -11.79
CA ASN A 304 -3.58 -6.52 -10.73
C ASN A 304 -2.41 -7.39 -11.22
N PRO A 305 -1.84 -8.28 -10.42
CA PRO A 305 -0.70 -9.09 -10.84
C PRO A 305 -0.89 -9.92 -12.11
N ASP A 306 -2.12 -10.25 -12.49
CA ASP A 306 -2.40 -10.99 -13.73
C ASP A 306 -2.11 -10.15 -14.98
N TYR A 307 -2.11 -8.82 -14.87
CA TYR A 307 -1.84 -7.87 -15.96
C TYR A 307 -0.35 -7.73 -16.32
N VAL A 308 0.57 -8.21 -15.47
CA VAL A 308 2.01 -8.00 -15.61
C VAL A 308 2.54 -8.39 -17.00
N SER A 309 2.08 -9.50 -17.56
CA SER A 309 2.51 -9.98 -18.89
C SER A 309 2.05 -9.07 -20.04
N ALA A 310 0.89 -8.41 -19.90
CA ALA A 310 0.39 -7.43 -20.86
C ALA A 310 1.08 -6.07 -20.66
N MET A 311 1.30 -5.66 -19.40
CA MET A 311 2.00 -4.42 -19.08
C MET A 311 3.42 -4.42 -19.68
N GLN A 312 4.12 -5.55 -19.67
CA GLN A 312 5.46 -5.67 -20.27
C GLN A 312 5.51 -5.40 -21.79
N LYS A 313 4.41 -5.59 -22.50
CA LYS A 313 4.29 -5.30 -23.93
C LYS A 313 3.89 -3.87 -24.22
N ALA A 314 3.34 -3.18 -23.23
CA ALA A 314 2.80 -1.84 -23.39
C ALA A 314 3.89 -0.78 -23.49
N ARG A 315 3.65 0.27 -24.25
CA ARG A 315 4.48 1.48 -24.34
C ARG A 315 4.07 2.54 -23.31
N ALA A 316 2.82 2.50 -22.88
CA ALA A 316 2.31 3.31 -21.79
C ALA A 316 1.14 2.58 -21.12
N ILE A 317 0.86 2.94 -19.88
CA ILE A 317 -0.22 2.36 -19.09
C ILE A 317 -1.08 3.48 -18.54
N ILE A 318 -2.39 3.34 -18.68
CA ILE A 318 -3.37 4.29 -18.19
C ILE A 318 -4.41 3.51 -17.38
N THR A 319 -4.68 3.96 -16.16
CA THR A 319 -5.77 3.39 -15.36
C THR A 319 -6.74 4.47 -14.89
N ASP A 320 -8.03 4.14 -14.91
CA ASP A 320 -9.13 5.01 -14.45
C ASP A 320 -9.14 5.19 -12.92
N GLU A 321 -8.63 4.21 -12.20
CA GLU A 321 -8.54 4.20 -10.74
C GLU A 321 -7.10 3.96 -10.29
N GLY A 322 -6.78 4.42 -9.07
CA GLY A 322 -5.50 4.18 -8.42
C GLY A 322 -4.78 5.45 -7.98
N GLY A 323 -3.73 5.26 -7.21
CA GLY A 323 -2.80 6.29 -6.74
C GLY A 323 -1.36 5.86 -6.98
N SER A 324 -0.41 6.58 -6.42
CA SER A 324 1.04 6.32 -6.62
C SER A 324 1.51 4.97 -6.05
N THR A 325 0.69 4.32 -5.22
CA THR A 325 0.96 2.99 -4.64
C THR A 325 0.18 1.86 -5.27
N CYS A 326 -0.73 2.13 -6.21
CA CYS A 326 -1.48 1.06 -6.85
C CYS A 326 -0.55 0.12 -7.66
N HIS A 327 -1.03 -1.08 -7.95
CA HIS A 327 -0.30 -2.07 -8.72
C HIS A 327 0.23 -1.54 -10.05
N ALA A 328 -0.60 -0.77 -10.79
CA ALA A 328 -0.19 -0.14 -12.04
C ALA A 328 1.04 0.77 -11.85
N ALA A 329 1.00 1.62 -10.82
CA ALA A 329 2.05 2.59 -10.53
C ALA A 329 3.38 1.91 -10.15
N ILE A 330 3.33 0.93 -9.23
CA ILE A 330 4.52 0.21 -8.76
C ILE A 330 5.18 -0.54 -9.92
N VAL A 331 4.41 -1.36 -10.62
CA VAL A 331 4.92 -2.22 -11.68
C VAL A 331 5.40 -1.38 -12.88
N SER A 332 4.73 -0.27 -13.21
CA SER A 332 5.18 0.65 -14.26
C SER A 332 6.55 1.26 -13.94
N ARG A 333 6.79 1.67 -12.69
CA ARG A 333 8.10 2.17 -12.24
C ARG A 333 9.18 1.11 -12.31
N GLU A 334 8.88 -0.12 -11.87
CA GLU A 334 9.82 -1.25 -11.96
C GLU A 334 10.22 -1.56 -13.41
N MET A 335 9.28 -1.45 -14.32
CA MET A 335 9.49 -1.72 -15.74
C MET A 335 10.02 -0.52 -16.52
N GLY A 336 10.02 0.69 -15.95
CA GLY A 336 10.36 1.93 -16.65
C GLY A 336 9.36 2.29 -17.76
N ILE A 337 8.09 1.89 -17.62
CA ILE A 337 7.02 2.18 -18.57
C ILE A 337 6.24 3.40 -18.10
N PRO A 338 6.07 4.44 -18.96
CA PRO A 338 5.26 5.62 -18.63
C PRO A 338 3.86 5.24 -18.19
N SER A 339 3.36 5.84 -17.09
CA SER A 339 2.01 5.56 -16.64
C SER A 339 1.30 6.75 -16.01
N VAL A 340 -0.01 6.82 -16.26
CA VAL A 340 -0.95 7.77 -15.67
C VAL A 340 -2.04 6.95 -14.96
N VAL A 341 -2.37 7.30 -13.72
CA VAL A 341 -3.36 6.58 -12.91
C VAL A 341 -4.34 7.56 -12.27
N GLY A 342 -5.60 7.17 -12.01
CA GLY A 342 -6.63 7.94 -11.30
C GLY A 342 -7.31 8.96 -12.18
#